data_f2e4752e30b8d9a44f482fd2cbdc7fd0
#
_entry.id   f2e4752e30b8d9a44f482fd2cbdc7fd0
#
_cell.length_a   1.000
_cell.length_b   1.000
_cell.length_c   1.000
_cell.angle_alpha   90.00
_cell.angle_beta   90.00
_cell.angle_gamma   90.00
#
_symmetry.space_group_name_H-M   'P 1'
#
loop_
_entity.id
_entity.type
_entity.pdbx_description
1 polymer ?
#
loop_
_entity_poly.entity_id
_entity_poly.type
_entity_poly.pdbx_seq_one_letter_code
_entity_poly.pdbx_strand_id
1 'polypeptide(L)'
;KFALDVVFNPKTTEWKLSYDGRNKEPVTLPVKFPLLLAQGVEGIAVGLSSKILPHNFNELCDASINYLRGEEFQLYPDFQTGGSIDVAKYNDGERGGAVKVRAKINKLDNKTLAITEIPYGKTTSSVIDSILKAVDKGKIKIRKVDDNTAANVEILVHLAPGTSSDKTIDALYAFTDCEVSISPNCCVIDDSKPHFLTVSKVLKKSADNTLDLLKQELEIKKGEILESLHFASLEKIFIEERIYKDKEFEQSKDMDAACAHIDERLTPYYPTFIREVTKEDILKLMEIKMGRILKFNSDKADELIAKMKEEIAEIDNHLAHIVDYTVNWYQMLKNKYGKNFPRHTELRNFDTIEAAKVVEANEKLYINREEGFIGTTLKKDEFVACCSDIDDVIIFFRDGKYIVTPVADKKFVGKNVLYVNVFKKNDKRTIY
;
A
#
# COMPACT_ATOMS: atom_id res chain seq x y z
N LYS A 1 13.56 13.74 1.77
CA LYS A 1 14.31 13.50 0.52
C LYS A 1 13.47 12.71 -0.48
N PHE A 2 12.92 11.54 -0.10
CA PHE A 2 11.99 10.76 -0.96
C PHE A 2 10.82 11.61 -1.47
N ALA A 3 10.16 12.37 -0.59
CA ALA A 3 9.02 13.20 -0.97
C ALA A 3 9.36 14.23 -2.06
N LEU A 4 10.53 14.87 -1.99
CA LEU A 4 10.98 15.87 -2.98
C LEU A 4 11.39 15.23 -4.31
N ASP A 5 11.93 14.00 -4.26
CA ASP A 5 12.42 13.35 -5.48
C ASP A 5 11.29 12.61 -6.23
N VAL A 6 10.30 12.06 -5.49
CA VAL A 6 9.34 11.08 -6.00
C VAL A 6 7.89 11.57 -5.98
N VAL A 7 7.51 12.33 -4.94
CA VAL A 7 6.11 12.66 -4.68
C VAL A 7 5.71 14.04 -5.22
N PHE A 8 6.64 14.97 -5.28
CA PHE A 8 6.33 16.36 -5.61
C PHE A 8 7.33 16.97 -6.59
N ASN A 9 6.80 17.52 -7.69
CA ASN A 9 7.51 18.38 -8.60
C ASN A 9 6.58 19.57 -8.98
N PRO A 10 6.91 20.81 -8.60
CA PRO A 10 6.04 21.96 -8.87
C PRO A 10 5.78 22.21 -10.35
N LYS A 11 6.69 21.77 -11.23
CA LYS A 11 6.60 22.00 -12.69
C LYS A 11 5.63 21.04 -13.39
N THR A 12 5.40 19.85 -12.80
CA THR A 12 4.45 18.86 -13.32
C THR A 12 3.19 18.76 -12.47
N THR A 13 3.02 19.65 -11.48
CA THR A 13 1.84 19.70 -10.62
C THR A 13 0.76 20.58 -11.27
N GLU A 14 -0.45 20.06 -11.34
CA GLU A 14 -1.63 20.86 -11.67
C GLU A 14 -2.08 21.65 -10.44
N TRP A 15 -2.24 22.96 -10.60
CA TRP A 15 -2.57 23.88 -9.51
C TRP A 15 -3.95 24.49 -9.69
N LYS A 16 -4.71 24.54 -8.61
CA LYS A 16 -5.98 25.30 -8.52
C LYS A 16 -5.88 26.36 -7.43
N LEU A 17 -6.77 27.35 -7.47
CA LEU A 17 -6.89 28.31 -6.39
C LEU A 17 -7.50 27.66 -5.15
N SER A 18 -7.00 28.01 -3.96
CA SER A 18 -7.61 27.67 -2.68
C SER A 18 -9.02 28.26 -2.56
N TYR A 19 -9.81 27.77 -1.62
CA TYR A 19 -11.19 28.22 -1.40
C TYR A 19 -11.32 29.76 -1.26
N ASP A 20 -10.34 30.40 -0.62
CA ASP A 20 -10.30 31.85 -0.43
C ASP A 20 -9.63 32.62 -1.60
N GLY A 21 -9.16 31.91 -2.63
CA GLY A 21 -8.50 32.47 -3.81
C GLY A 21 -7.12 33.09 -3.55
N ARG A 22 -6.58 33.00 -2.33
CA ARG A 22 -5.32 33.67 -1.95
C ARG A 22 -4.08 32.85 -2.28
N ASN A 23 -4.22 31.53 -2.26
CA ASN A 23 -3.11 30.61 -2.47
C ASN A 23 -3.43 29.65 -3.63
N LYS A 24 -2.38 28.99 -4.12
CA LYS A 24 -2.52 27.86 -5.05
C LYS A 24 -2.33 26.56 -4.26
N GLU A 25 -3.18 25.60 -4.51
CA GLU A 25 -3.09 24.24 -3.96
C GLU A 25 -3.02 23.21 -5.09
N PRO A 26 -2.28 22.10 -4.92
CA PRO A 26 -2.24 21.05 -5.95
C PRO A 26 -3.59 20.35 -6.04
N VAL A 27 -4.04 20.05 -7.27
CA VAL A 27 -5.21 19.20 -7.50
C VAL A 27 -4.90 17.77 -7.07
N THR A 28 -3.77 17.24 -7.54
CA THR A 28 -3.18 15.97 -7.14
C THR A 28 -1.66 16.13 -7.10
N LEU A 29 -0.99 15.26 -6.35
CA LEU A 29 0.48 15.22 -6.34
C LEU A 29 0.98 14.36 -7.51
N PRO A 30 2.03 14.82 -8.23
CA PRO A 30 2.64 14.07 -9.34
C PRO A 30 3.56 12.94 -8.81
N VAL A 31 2.95 11.89 -8.24
CA VAL A 31 3.68 10.80 -7.60
C VAL A 31 4.21 9.82 -8.63
N LYS A 32 5.52 9.62 -8.68
CA LYS A 32 6.23 8.71 -9.58
C LYS A 32 6.55 7.35 -8.93
N PHE A 33 5.58 6.79 -8.24
CA PHE A 33 5.66 5.50 -7.54
C PHE A 33 4.25 5.09 -7.08
N PRO A 34 3.88 3.80 -7.02
CA PRO A 34 2.56 3.36 -6.56
C PRO A 34 2.39 3.49 -5.03
N LEU A 35 2.47 4.73 -4.53
CA LEU A 35 2.46 5.06 -3.11
C LEU A 35 1.18 4.62 -2.41
N LEU A 36 0.03 4.70 -3.08
CA LEU A 36 -1.25 4.22 -2.58
C LEU A 36 -1.21 2.75 -2.19
N LEU A 37 -0.59 1.91 -3.03
CA LEU A 37 -0.43 0.48 -2.77
C LEU A 37 0.63 0.19 -1.72
N ALA A 38 1.70 1.00 -1.64
CA ALA A 38 2.74 0.83 -0.63
C ALA A 38 2.25 1.12 0.79
N GLN A 39 1.44 2.16 0.96
CA GLN A 39 0.92 2.56 2.27
C GLN A 39 -0.37 1.84 2.63
N GLY A 40 -1.16 1.44 1.64
CA GLY A 40 -2.54 1.04 1.85
C GLY A 40 -3.41 2.22 2.30
N VAL A 41 -4.71 2.01 2.27
CA VAL A 41 -5.68 3.03 2.70
C VAL A 41 -6.94 2.35 3.24
N GLU A 42 -7.49 2.90 4.30
CA GLU A 42 -8.81 2.52 4.81
C GLU A 42 -9.62 3.79 5.06
N GLY A 43 -10.82 3.85 4.51
CA GLY A 43 -11.70 4.99 4.67
C GLY A 43 -13.15 4.64 4.37
N ILE A 44 -14.05 5.35 5.05
CA ILE A 44 -15.50 5.22 4.91
C ILE A 44 -16.06 6.57 4.52
N ALA A 45 -16.89 6.57 3.47
CA ALA A 45 -17.64 7.72 3.02
C ALA A 45 -19.13 7.35 2.95
N VAL A 46 -19.98 8.31 2.62
CA VAL A 46 -21.42 8.04 2.45
C VAL A 46 -21.65 7.16 1.23
N GLY A 47 -22.11 5.94 1.45
CA GLY A 47 -22.39 4.96 0.40
C GLY A 47 -21.17 4.26 -0.21
N LEU A 48 -19.94 4.65 0.17
CA LEU A 48 -18.69 4.08 -0.33
C LEU A 48 -17.73 3.78 0.80
N SER A 49 -16.87 2.77 0.59
CA SER A 49 -15.74 2.50 1.46
C SER A 49 -14.56 2.03 0.62
N SER A 50 -13.36 2.30 1.08
CA SER A 50 -12.13 1.76 0.49
C SER A 50 -11.33 1.05 1.57
N LYS A 51 -10.77 -0.10 1.24
CA LYS A 51 -9.82 -0.84 2.07
C LYS A 51 -8.77 -1.49 1.16
N ILE A 52 -7.71 -0.74 0.91
CA ILE A 52 -6.56 -1.17 0.13
C ILE A 52 -5.47 -1.59 1.10
N LEU A 53 -5.05 -2.84 1.03
CA LEU A 53 -4.01 -3.37 1.90
C LEU A 53 -2.63 -2.89 1.44
N PRO A 54 -1.68 -2.67 2.35
CA PRO A 54 -0.32 -2.26 2.00
C PRO A 54 0.44 -3.40 1.32
N HIS A 55 1.38 -3.04 0.43
CA HIS A 55 2.23 -3.96 -0.32
C HIS A 55 3.70 -3.60 -0.16
N ASN A 56 4.57 -4.57 -0.39
CA ASN A 56 6.01 -4.38 -0.25
C ASN A 56 6.58 -3.42 -1.29
N PHE A 57 7.44 -2.51 -0.86
CA PHE A 57 8.08 -1.50 -1.70
C PHE A 57 8.88 -2.12 -2.87
N ASN A 58 9.69 -3.14 -2.58
CA ASN A 58 10.52 -3.79 -3.60
C ASN A 58 9.66 -4.55 -4.61
N GLU A 59 8.63 -5.25 -4.14
CA GLU A 59 7.71 -6.00 -5.00
C GLU A 59 6.90 -5.06 -5.90
N LEU A 60 6.53 -3.87 -5.41
CA LEU A 60 5.87 -2.85 -6.22
C LEU A 60 6.80 -2.31 -7.32
N CYS A 61 8.08 -2.10 -7.02
CA CYS A 61 9.06 -1.71 -8.04
C CYS A 61 9.22 -2.82 -9.09
N ASP A 62 9.38 -4.08 -8.67
CA ASP A 62 9.54 -5.22 -9.57
C ASP A 62 8.29 -5.42 -10.45
N ALA A 63 7.10 -5.35 -9.86
CA ALA A 63 5.84 -5.47 -10.60
C ALA A 63 5.64 -4.33 -11.61
N SER A 64 6.05 -3.10 -11.27
CA SER A 64 6.02 -1.97 -12.20
C SER A 64 6.98 -2.16 -13.36
N ILE A 65 8.20 -2.68 -13.10
CA ILE A 65 9.19 -3.01 -14.13
C ILE A 65 8.65 -4.12 -15.04
N ASN A 66 8.12 -5.19 -14.49
CA ASN A 66 7.56 -6.31 -15.26
C ASN A 66 6.41 -5.83 -16.15
N TYR A 67 5.49 -5.03 -15.62
CA TYR A 67 4.41 -4.44 -16.41
C TYR A 67 4.92 -3.61 -17.60
N LEU A 68 5.89 -2.72 -17.38
CA LEU A 68 6.46 -1.87 -18.43
C LEU A 68 7.18 -2.68 -19.51
N ARG A 69 7.69 -3.87 -19.18
CA ARG A 69 8.28 -4.82 -20.12
C ARG A 69 7.28 -5.74 -20.79
N GLY A 70 6.01 -5.66 -20.43
CA GLY A 70 4.96 -6.56 -20.94
C GLY A 70 4.99 -7.96 -20.31
N GLU A 71 5.65 -8.11 -19.14
CA GLU A 71 5.74 -9.35 -18.38
C GLU A 71 4.59 -9.45 -17.35
N GLU A 72 4.25 -10.67 -16.98
CA GLU A 72 3.27 -10.92 -15.93
C GLU A 72 3.85 -10.60 -14.54
N PHE A 73 3.00 -10.18 -13.63
CA PHE A 73 3.35 -9.95 -12.24
C PHE A 73 2.22 -10.35 -11.31
N GLN A 74 2.56 -10.58 -10.06
CA GLN A 74 1.61 -10.91 -9.01
C GLN A 74 1.98 -10.14 -7.73
N LEU A 75 1.00 -9.56 -7.06
CA LEU A 75 1.18 -8.77 -5.85
C LEU A 75 0.33 -9.33 -4.72
N TYR A 76 0.95 -9.43 -3.54
CA TYR A 76 0.28 -9.81 -2.31
C TYR A 76 0.56 -8.81 -1.21
N PRO A 77 -0.39 -8.58 -0.29
CA PRO A 77 -0.19 -7.67 0.83
C PRO A 77 1.04 -8.02 1.66
N ASP A 78 1.68 -6.99 2.19
CA ASP A 78 2.79 -7.08 3.14
C ASP A 78 2.55 -6.10 4.28
N PHE A 79 2.56 -6.60 5.51
CA PHE A 79 2.22 -5.84 6.70
C PHE A 79 3.45 -5.57 7.54
N GLN A 80 3.64 -4.34 7.98
CA GLN A 80 4.75 -3.98 8.86
C GLN A 80 4.73 -4.71 10.20
N THR A 81 3.54 -5.17 10.63
CA THR A 81 3.37 -5.98 11.84
C THR A 81 3.86 -7.41 11.69
N GLY A 82 4.23 -7.84 10.48
CA GLY A 82 4.66 -9.21 10.19
C GLY A 82 3.52 -10.22 10.19
N GLY A 83 3.78 -11.38 10.79
CA GLY A 83 2.85 -12.50 10.82
C GLY A 83 2.86 -13.34 9.54
N SER A 84 1.84 -14.17 9.39
CA SER A 84 1.64 -14.99 8.20
C SER A 84 0.32 -14.62 7.52
N ILE A 85 0.26 -14.73 6.20
CA ILE A 85 -0.94 -14.43 5.42
C ILE A 85 -1.30 -15.59 4.48
N ASP A 86 -2.58 -15.94 4.46
CA ASP A 86 -3.17 -16.82 3.46
C ASP A 86 -3.93 -15.97 2.43
N VAL A 87 -3.46 -16.06 1.19
CA VAL A 87 -3.96 -15.26 0.07
C VAL A 87 -4.81 -16.05 -0.92
N ALA A 88 -5.17 -17.30 -0.62
CA ALA A 88 -5.92 -18.18 -1.52
C ALA A 88 -7.24 -17.58 -2.02
N LYS A 89 -7.83 -16.66 -1.24
CA LYS A 89 -9.07 -15.95 -1.58
C LYS A 89 -8.88 -14.44 -1.76
N TYR A 90 -7.65 -13.99 -1.98
CA TYR A 90 -7.35 -12.55 -2.06
C TYR A 90 -8.06 -11.86 -3.23
N ASN A 91 -8.18 -12.55 -4.36
CA ASN A 91 -8.84 -12.04 -5.58
C ASN A 91 -8.32 -10.66 -6.00
N ASP A 92 -7.00 -10.48 -6.02
CA ASP A 92 -6.33 -9.23 -6.43
C ASP A 92 -6.90 -7.95 -5.76
N GLY A 93 -7.37 -8.08 -4.50
CA GLY A 93 -7.90 -6.96 -3.72
C GLY A 93 -9.30 -6.48 -4.11
N GLU A 94 -10.02 -7.20 -4.98
CA GLU A 94 -11.39 -6.87 -5.32
C GLU A 94 -12.36 -7.11 -4.17
N ARG A 95 -13.49 -6.41 -4.22
CA ARG A 95 -14.61 -6.60 -3.29
C ARG A 95 -15.11 -8.04 -3.34
N GLY A 96 -15.24 -8.66 -2.18
CA GLY A 96 -15.61 -10.08 -2.03
C GLY A 96 -14.41 -11.01 -1.88
N GLY A 97 -13.18 -10.53 -2.13
CA GLY A 97 -11.97 -11.22 -1.74
C GLY A 97 -11.77 -11.20 -0.22
N ALA A 98 -10.90 -12.06 0.28
CA ALA A 98 -10.51 -12.12 1.68
C ALA A 98 -9.09 -12.63 1.83
N VAL A 99 -8.37 -12.13 2.83
CA VAL A 99 -7.12 -12.69 3.30
C VAL A 99 -7.25 -13.08 4.75
N LYS A 100 -6.60 -14.16 5.16
CA LYS A 100 -6.46 -14.51 6.57
C LYS A 100 -5.06 -14.17 7.03
N VAL A 101 -4.97 -13.52 8.18
CA VAL A 101 -3.70 -13.11 8.77
C VAL A 101 -3.56 -13.74 10.14
N ARG A 102 -2.44 -14.41 10.39
CA ARG A 102 -2.11 -15.06 11.67
C ARG A 102 -0.94 -14.38 12.35
N ALA A 103 -1.06 -14.27 13.67
CA ALA A 103 0.06 -13.93 14.55
C ALA A 103 1.17 -14.96 14.41
N LYS A 104 2.41 -14.55 14.65
CA LYS A 104 3.53 -15.47 14.77
C LYS A 104 3.66 -15.93 16.22
N ILE A 105 3.40 -17.21 16.44
CA ILE A 105 3.43 -17.84 17.75
C ILE A 105 4.57 -18.84 17.79
N ASN A 106 5.52 -18.61 18.68
CA ASN A 106 6.69 -19.47 18.89
C ASN A 106 6.56 -20.22 20.22
N LYS A 107 6.99 -21.48 20.23
CA LYS A 107 7.13 -22.24 21.47
C LYS A 107 8.47 -21.88 22.12
N LEU A 108 8.46 -21.26 23.29
CA LEU A 108 9.68 -21.04 24.07
C LEU A 108 10.07 -22.31 24.82
N ASP A 109 9.08 -22.93 25.46
CA ASP A 109 9.21 -24.20 26.18
C ASP A 109 7.86 -24.97 26.17
N ASN A 110 7.79 -26.08 26.89
CA ASN A 110 6.58 -26.90 26.97
C ASN A 110 5.40 -26.24 27.72
N LYS A 111 5.63 -25.08 28.35
CA LYS A 111 4.65 -24.37 29.20
C LYS A 111 4.43 -22.94 28.79
N THR A 112 5.23 -22.40 27.85
CA THR A 112 5.20 -21.00 27.50
C THR A 112 5.24 -20.84 25.99
N LEU A 113 4.27 -20.08 25.46
CA LEU A 113 4.23 -19.61 24.07
C LEU A 113 4.57 -18.12 24.05
N ALA A 114 5.26 -17.66 23.00
CA ALA A 114 5.52 -16.25 22.75
C ALA A 114 4.86 -15.83 21.44
N ILE A 115 4.03 -14.80 21.50
CA ILE A 115 3.51 -14.11 20.31
C ILE A 115 4.47 -12.97 20.03
N THR A 116 5.18 -13.05 18.91
CA THR A 116 6.23 -12.08 18.51
C THR A 116 5.79 -11.13 17.39
N GLU A 117 4.75 -11.48 16.65
CA GLU A 117 4.14 -10.66 15.62
C GLU A 117 2.62 -10.80 15.71
N ILE A 118 1.91 -9.69 15.57
CA ILE A 118 0.44 -9.63 15.68
C ILE A 118 -0.21 -9.38 14.31
N PRO A 119 -1.46 -9.82 14.10
CA PRO A 119 -2.15 -9.58 12.85
C PRO A 119 -2.35 -8.09 12.55
N TYR A 120 -2.30 -7.73 11.28
CA TYR A 120 -2.55 -6.37 10.80
C TYR A 120 -3.89 -5.82 11.30
N GLY A 121 -3.87 -4.56 11.75
CA GLY A 121 -5.04 -3.88 12.29
C GLY A 121 -5.39 -4.23 13.74
N LYS A 122 -4.57 -5.05 14.42
CA LYS A 122 -4.70 -5.36 15.84
C LYS A 122 -3.59 -4.70 16.66
N THR A 123 -3.87 -4.44 17.93
CA THR A 123 -2.90 -3.97 18.92
C THR A 123 -2.58 -5.10 19.91
N THR A 124 -1.45 -5.01 20.60
CA THR A 124 -1.09 -5.98 21.65
C THR A 124 -2.20 -6.12 22.68
N SER A 125 -2.73 -4.99 23.17
CA SER A 125 -3.85 -4.97 24.11
C SER A 125 -5.09 -5.66 23.57
N SER A 126 -5.48 -5.43 22.30
CA SER A 126 -6.66 -6.08 21.72
C SER A 126 -6.49 -7.60 21.59
N VAL A 127 -5.28 -8.05 21.26
CA VAL A 127 -4.96 -9.49 21.20
C VAL A 127 -5.04 -10.11 22.60
N ILE A 128 -4.44 -9.48 23.60
CA ILE A 128 -4.48 -9.94 25.00
C ILE A 128 -5.93 -10.02 25.51
N ASP A 129 -6.72 -8.95 25.29
CA ASP A 129 -8.13 -8.92 25.69
C ASP A 129 -8.94 -10.04 25.03
N SER A 130 -8.67 -10.34 23.76
CA SER A 130 -9.32 -11.44 23.04
C SER A 130 -8.95 -12.80 23.63
N ILE A 131 -7.69 -12.98 24.05
CA ILE A 131 -7.21 -14.19 24.72
C ILE A 131 -7.89 -14.34 26.08
N LEU A 132 -7.91 -13.29 26.90
CA LEU A 132 -8.56 -13.33 28.23
C LEU A 132 -10.06 -13.62 28.11
N LYS A 133 -10.76 -13.01 27.16
CA LYS A 133 -12.17 -13.32 26.87
C LYS A 133 -12.39 -14.78 26.46
N ALA A 134 -11.46 -15.38 25.73
CA ALA A 134 -11.54 -16.80 25.35
C ALA A 134 -11.27 -17.72 26.54
N VAL A 135 -10.40 -17.31 27.46
CA VAL A 135 -10.15 -18.04 28.74
C VAL A 135 -11.38 -17.96 29.63
N ASP A 136 -11.97 -16.77 29.81
CA ASP A 136 -13.17 -16.57 30.64
C ASP A 136 -14.37 -17.40 30.15
N LYS A 137 -14.47 -17.55 28.84
CA LYS A 137 -15.47 -18.41 28.17
C LYS A 137 -15.11 -19.92 28.24
N GLY A 138 -13.99 -20.27 28.85
CA GLY A 138 -13.53 -21.65 28.97
C GLY A 138 -13.07 -22.31 27.65
N LYS A 139 -12.89 -21.55 26.59
CA LYS A 139 -12.47 -22.09 25.27
C LYS A 139 -11.00 -22.44 25.21
N ILE A 140 -10.18 -21.79 26.02
CA ILE A 140 -8.73 -21.98 26.09
C ILE A 140 -8.31 -22.09 27.57
N LYS A 141 -7.41 -23.03 27.88
CA LYS A 141 -6.84 -23.19 29.23
C LYS A 141 -5.46 -22.55 29.31
N ILE A 142 -5.40 -21.32 29.78
CA ILE A 142 -4.18 -20.55 30.00
C ILE A 142 -4.10 -20.19 31.49
N ARG A 143 -2.90 -20.26 32.06
CA ARG A 143 -2.63 -19.87 33.44
C ARG A 143 -2.51 -18.35 33.58
N LYS A 144 -1.75 -17.70 32.66
CA LYS A 144 -1.41 -16.28 32.73
C LYS A 144 -0.98 -15.77 31.34
N VAL A 145 -1.20 -14.49 31.08
CA VAL A 145 -0.67 -13.79 29.94
C VAL A 145 0.13 -12.60 30.47
N ASP A 146 1.36 -12.44 29.98
CA ASP A 146 2.24 -11.32 30.30
C ASP A 146 2.58 -10.53 29.03
N ASP A 147 2.47 -9.21 29.10
CA ASP A 147 2.87 -8.30 28.02
C ASP A 147 4.27 -7.76 28.32
N ASN A 148 5.26 -8.24 27.58
CA ASN A 148 6.65 -7.81 27.65
C ASN A 148 7.01 -6.92 26.45
N THR A 149 6.01 -6.44 25.70
CA THR A 149 6.23 -5.62 24.50
C THR A 149 6.99 -4.35 24.83
N ALA A 150 8.10 -4.14 24.12
CA ALA A 150 8.91 -2.91 24.18
C ALA A 150 9.08 -2.35 22.75
N ALA A 151 10.28 -2.40 22.19
CA ALA A 151 10.51 -2.05 20.78
C ALA A 151 9.94 -3.10 19.83
N ASN A 152 9.92 -4.37 20.25
CA ASN A 152 9.33 -5.49 19.53
C ASN A 152 8.16 -6.07 20.33
N VAL A 153 7.19 -6.64 19.62
CA VAL A 153 6.07 -7.34 20.26
C VAL A 153 6.57 -8.61 20.95
N GLU A 154 6.21 -8.77 22.23
CA GLU A 154 6.44 -9.99 23.00
C GLU A 154 5.32 -10.19 24.01
N ILE A 155 4.36 -11.06 23.67
CA ILE A 155 3.27 -11.47 24.56
C ILE A 155 3.54 -12.92 24.97
N LEU A 156 3.75 -13.16 26.27
CA LEU A 156 4.00 -14.48 26.83
C LEU A 156 2.68 -15.11 27.30
N VAL A 157 2.38 -16.29 26.79
CA VAL A 157 1.19 -17.05 27.13
C VAL A 157 1.62 -18.31 27.91
N HIS A 158 1.33 -18.34 29.21
CA HIS A 158 1.67 -19.45 30.10
C HIS A 158 0.55 -20.48 30.13
N LEU A 159 0.85 -21.70 29.70
CA LEU A 159 -0.10 -22.78 29.59
C LEU A 159 -0.46 -23.37 30.97
N ALA A 160 -1.69 -23.87 31.10
CA ALA A 160 -2.08 -24.65 32.25
C ALA A 160 -1.38 -26.03 32.25
N PRO A 161 -1.11 -26.63 33.42
CA PRO A 161 -0.52 -27.97 33.51
C PRO A 161 -1.32 -29.02 32.74
N GLY A 162 -0.63 -29.86 31.96
CA GLY A 162 -1.27 -30.92 31.17
C GLY A 162 -1.84 -30.48 29.82
N THR A 163 -1.70 -29.22 29.46
CA THR A 163 -2.21 -28.67 28.17
C THR A 163 -1.17 -28.85 27.05
N SER A 164 -1.60 -29.29 25.86
CA SER A 164 -0.73 -29.41 24.68
C SER A 164 -0.50 -28.03 24.07
N SER A 165 0.77 -27.67 23.85
CA SER A 165 1.13 -26.41 23.20
C SER A 165 0.55 -26.30 21.79
N ASP A 166 0.55 -27.37 20.98
CA ASP A 166 0.02 -27.38 19.62
C ASP A 166 -1.49 -27.13 19.59
N LYS A 167 -2.24 -27.84 20.44
CA LYS A 167 -3.69 -27.62 20.57
C LYS A 167 -4.02 -26.21 21.04
N THR A 168 -3.19 -25.63 21.92
CA THR A 168 -3.40 -24.26 22.38
C THR A 168 -3.11 -23.25 21.28
N ILE A 169 -2.09 -23.47 20.44
CA ILE A 169 -1.85 -22.61 19.28
C ILE A 169 -3.04 -22.63 18.33
N ASP A 170 -3.57 -23.81 18.03
CA ASP A 170 -4.77 -23.94 17.17
C ASP A 170 -6.00 -23.25 17.82
N ALA A 171 -6.15 -23.37 19.13
CA ALA A 171 -7.22 -22.71 19.88
C ALA A 171 -7.06 -21.18 19.87
N LEU A 172 -5.84 -20.66 19.98
CA LEU A 172 -5.56 -19.23 19.87
C LEU A 172 -5.96 -18.70 18.48
N TYR A 173 -5.64 -19.41 17.41
CA TYR A 173 -6.08 -19.05 16.07
C TYR A 173 -7.60 -19.18 15.87
N ALA A 174 -8.23 -20.18 16.45
CA ALA A 174 -9.66 -20.42 16.27
C ALA A 174 -10.56 -19.45 17.07
N PHE A 175 -10.13 -19.00 18.25
CA PHE A 175 -11.01 -18.31 19.21
C PHE A 175 -10.56 -16.92 19.63
N THR A 176 -9.42 -16.43 19.11
CA THR A 176 -8.88 -15.12 19.49
C THR A 176 -8.49 -14.31 18.26
N ASP A 177 -8.12 -13.07 18.49
CA ASP A 177 -7.60 -12.18 17.46
C ASP A 177 -6.18 -12.56 16.96
N CYS A 178 -5.66 -13.75 17.32
CA CYS A 178 -4.43 -14.31 16.74
C CYS A 178 -4.61 -14.74 15.28
N GLU A 179 -5.83 -15.00 14.81
CA GLU A 179 -6.18 -15.08 13.38
C GLU A 179 -7.31 -14.08 13.10
N VAL A 180 -7.13 -13.27 12.06
CA VAL A 180 -8.17 -12.34 11.58
C VAL A 180 -8.40 -12.53 10.10
N SER A 181 -9.65 -12.34 9.66
CA SER A 181 -10.00 -12.28 8.25
C SER A 181 -10.21 -10.83 7.85
N ILE A 182 -9.55 -10.41 6.77
CA ILE A 182 -9.62 -9.05 6.24
C ILE A 182 -10.19 -9.12 4.82
N SER A 183 -11.26 -8.38 4.58
CA SER A 183 -11.87 -8.26 3.25
C SER A 183 -11.42 -6.95 2.61
N PRO A 184 -10.61 -7.00 1.55
CA PRO A 184 -10.21 -5.81 0.81
C PRO A 184 -11.40 -5.25 0.00
N ASN A 185 -11.30 -3.99 -0.34
CA ASN A 185 -12.21 -3.29 -1.24
C ASN A 185 -11.47 -2.14 -1.90
N CYS A 186 -10.88 -2.39 -3.07
CA CYS A 186 -10.09 -1.40 -3.77
C CYS A 186 -11.00 -0.42 -4.52
N CYS A 187 -11.45 0.62 -3.82
CA CYS A 187 -12.20 1.74 -4.39
C CYS A 187 -11.29 2.97 -4.46
N VAL A 188 -11.08 3.50 -5.66
CA VAL A 188 -10.24 4.67 -5.93
C VAL A 188 -11.03 5.73 -6.68
N ILE A 189 -10.59 6.99 -6.57
CA ILE A 189 -11.13 8.08 -7.40
C ILE A 189 -10.22 8.24 -8.60
N ASP A 190 -10.79 8.15 -9.79
CA ASP A 190 -10.14 8.33 -11.07
C ASP A 190 -11.03 9.24 -11.92
N ASP A 191 -10.49 10.30 -12.51
CA ASP A 191 -11.25 11.33 -13.21
C ASP A 191 -12.47 11.87 -12.44
N SER A 192 -12.28 12.13 -11.15
CA SER A 192 -13.31 12.63 -10.22
C SER A 192 -14.49 11.68 -10.00
N LYS A 193 -14.36 10.40 -10.37
CA LYS A 193 -15.38 9.36 -10.19
C LYS A 193 -14.83 8.18 -9.38
N PRO A 194 -15.65 7.53 -8.54
CA PRO A 194 -15.25 6.33 -7.84
C PRO A 194 -15.22 5.13 -8.80
N HIS A 195 -14.11 4.38 -8.76
CA HIS A 195 -13.92 3.15 -9.51
C HIS A 195 -13.52 2.01 -8.57
N PHE A 196 -14.13 0.84 -8.78
CA PHE A 196 -13.73 -0.40 -8.13
C PHE A 196 -12.75 -1.13 -9.05
N LEU A 197 -11.50 -1.20 -8.64
CA LEU A 197 -10.41 -1.76 -9.44
C LEU A 197 -9.73 -2.89 -8.70
N THR A 198 -8.96 -3.71 -9.44
CA THR A 198 -8.01 -4.63 -8.83
C THR A 198 -6.72 -3.90 -8.45
N VAL A 199 -5.94 -4.47 -7.54
CA VAL A 199 -4.61 -3.95 -7.16
C VAL A 199 -3.70 -3.89 -8.39
N SER A 200 -3.75 -4.92 -9.24
CA SER A 200 -2.98 -4.95 -10.49
C SER A 200 -3.36 -3.82 -11.45
N LYS A 201 -4.64 -3.46 -11.56
CA LYS A 201 -5.07 -2.31 -12.38
C LYS A 201 -4.60 -0.98 -11.81
N VAL A 202 -4.62 -0.82 -10.47
CA VAL A 202 -4.10 0.38 -9.82
C VAL A 202 -2.60 0.51 -10.04
N LEU A 203 -1.84 -0.60 -9.94
CA LEU A 203 -0.41 -0.59 -10.25
C LEU A 203 -0.13 -0.15 -11.68
N LYS A 204 -0.85 -0.73 -12.67
CA LYS A 204 -0.70 -0.39 -14.09
C LYS A 204 -0.93 1.10 -14.33
N LYS A 205 -2.04 1.65 -13.82
CA LYS A 205 -2.31 3.09 -13.90
C LYS A 205 -1.22 3.94 -13.25
N SER A 206 -0.69 3.51 -12.11
CA SER A 206 0.41 4.21 -11.45
C SER A 206 1.71 4.16 -12.25
N ALA A 207 2.01 3.03 -12.90
CA ALA A 207 3.19 2.90 -13.75
C ALA A 207 3.07 3.75 -15.02
N ASP A 208 1.90 3.76 -15.67
CA ASP A 208 1.62 4.61 -16.84
C ASP A 208 1.74 6.10 -16.46
N ASN A 209 1.13 6.51 -15.35
CA ASN A 209 1.27 7.88 -14.84
C ASN A 209 2.73 8.25 -14.51
N THR A 210 3.51 7.32 -13.99
CA THR A 210 4.94 7.54 -13.72
C THR A 210 5.70 7.78 -15.02
N LEU A 211 5.42 7.00 -16.07
CA LEU A 211 6.02 7.15 -17.39
C LEU A 211 5.69 8.54 -17.97
N ASP A 212 4.42 8.93 -17.91
CA ASP A 212 3.97 10.23 -18.44
C ASP A 212 4.60 11.40 -17.67
N LEU A 213 4.69 11.32 -16.35
CA LEU A 213 5.34 12.34 -15.52
C LEU A 213 6.84 12.46 -15.81
N LEU A 214 7.55 11.35 -15.95
CA LEU A 214 8.97 11.35 -16.30
C LEU A 214 9.20 11.92 -17.70
N LYS A 215 8.32 11.60 -18.66
CA LYS A 215 8.34 12.19 -20.00
C LYS A 215 8.17 13.71 -19.94
N GLN A 216 7.15 14.20 -19.22
CA GLN A 216 6.92 15.63 -19.01
C GLN A 216 8.12 16.32 -18.36
N GLU A 217 8.74 15.72 -17.35
CA GLU A 217 9.94 16.28 -16.70
C GLU A 217 11.10 16.41 -17.69
N LEU A 218 11.32 15.42 -18.56
CA LEU A 218 12.34 15.47 -19.61
C LEU A 218 12.03 16.54 -20.65
N GLU A 219 10.78 16.66 -21.10
CA GLU A 219 10.34 17.68 -22.06
C GLU A 219 10.51 19.09 -21.49
N ILE A 220 10.13 19.33 -20.24
CA ILE A 220 10.33 20.62 -19.54
C ILE A 220 11.83 20.92 -19.44
N LYS A 221 12.65 19.96 -18.99
CA LYS A 221 14.10 20.13 -18.89
C LYS A 221 14.74 20.45 -20.24
N LYS A 222 14.31 19.75 -21.30
CA LYS A 222 14.75 20.03 -22.68
C LYS A 222 14.42 21.47 -23.07
N GLY A 223 13.18 21.92 -22.84
CA GLY A 223 12.77 23.29 -23.14
C GLY A 223 13.62 24.33 -22.41
N GLU A 224 13.91 24.12 -21.13
CA GLU A 224 14.76 25.04 -20.34
C GLU A 224 16.21 25.08 -20.84
N ILE A 225 16.77 23.95 -21.29
CA ILE A 225 18.12 23.90 -21.86
C ILE A 225 18.14 24.55 -23.23
N LEU A 226 17.11 24.35 -24.08
CA LEU A 226 16.98 24.99 -25.39
C LEU A 226 16.93 26.52 -25.26
N GLU A 227 16.13 27.06 -24.33
CA GLU A 227 16.10 28.50 -24.06
C GLU A 227 17.46 29.02 -23.57
N SER A 228 18.11 28.27 -22.68
CA SER A 228 19.46 28.62 -22.18
C SER A 228 20.50 28.59 -23.29
N LEU A 229 20.44 27.62 -24.19
CA LEU A 229 21.32 27.48 -25.35
C LEU A 229 21.09 28.59 -26.37
N HIS A 230 19.83 28.94 -26.62
CA HIS A 230 19.47 30.06 -27.50
C HIS A 230 20.09 31.38 -26.99
N PHE A 231 19.88 31.68 -25.69
CA PHE A 231 20.41 32.90 -25.10
C PHE A 231 21.97 32.90 -25.03
N ALA A 232 22.59 31.78 -24.73
CA ALA A 232 24.06 31.66 -24.71
C ALA A 232 24.66 31.89 -26.12
N SER A 233 23.98 31.41 -27.17
CA SER A 233 24.40 31.64 -28.55
C SER A 233 24.27 33.13 -28.98
N LEU A 234 23.18 33.77 -28.57
CA LEU A 234 22.95 35.21 -28.78
C LEU A 234 24.00 36.04 -28.01
N GLU A 235 24.24 35.76 -26.74
CA GLU A 235 25.24 36.44 -25.89
C GLU A 235 26.63 36.33 -26.51
N LYS A 236 27.01 35.12 -26.96
CA LYS A 236 28.30 34.89 -27.61
C LYS A 236 28.49 35.82 -28.81
N ILE A 237 27.54 35.82 -29.75
CA ILE A 237 27.62 36.65 -30.96
C ILE A 237 27.60 38.14 -30.62
N PHE A 238 26.72 38.57 -29.73
CA PHE A 238 26.62 39.97 -29.27
C PHE A 238 27.94 40.49 -28.71
N ILE A 239 28.69 39.67 -27.96
CA ILE A 239 29.97 40.06 -27.38
C ILE A 239 31.14 39.94 -28.38
N GLU A 240 31.22 38.86 -29.15
CA GLU A 240 32.28 38.61 -30.13
C GLU A 240 32.27 39.65 -31.25
N GLU A 241 31.10 39.93 -31.80
CA GLU A 241 30.90 40.96 -32.84
C GLU A 241 30.92 42.39 -32.27
N ARG A 242 31.06 42.54 -30.96
CA ARG A 242 31.12 43.82 -30.24
C ARG A 242 29.96 44.76 -30.56
N ILE A 243 28.77 44.21 -30.81
CA ILE A 243 27.54 44.97 -31.16
C ILE A 243 27.27 46.08 -30.16
N TYR A 244 27.58 45.86 -28.88
CA TYR A 244 27.48 46.85 -27.80
C TYR A 244 28.41 48.05 -27.92
N LYS A 245 29.37 48.08 -28.92
CA LYS A 245 30.28 49.19 -29.22
C LYS A 245 29.98 49.86 -30.53
N ASP A 246 28.96 49.47 -31.23
CA ASP A 246 28.59 50.10 -32.48
C ASP A 246 28.12 51.54 -32.23
N LYS A 247 28.57 52.48 -33.07
CA LYS A 247 28.23 53.92 -32.92
C LYS A 247 26.72 54.14 -33.05
N GLU A 248 26.06 53.39 -33.91
CA GLU A 248 24.62 53.41 -34.13
C GLU A 248 23.86 52.96 -32.90
N PHE A 249 24.40 51.98 -32.16
CA PHE A 249 23.85 51.54 -30.86
C PHE A 249 24.03 52.63 -29.79
N GLU A 250 25.25 53.19 -29.67
CA GLU A 250 25.55 54.22 -28.66
C GLU A 250 24.78 55.53 -28.90
N GLN A 251 24.46 55.84 -30.12
CA GLN A 251 23.76 57.09 -30.54
C GLN A 251 22.26 56.87 -30.79
N SER A 252 21.70 55.71 -30.44
CA SER A 252 20.29 55.41 -30.57
C SER A 252 19.43 56.39 -29.82
N LYS A 253 18.39 56.91 -30.46
CA LYS A 253 17.48 57.94 -29.89
C LYS A 253 16.59 57.40 -28.81
N ASP A 254 16.25 56.13 -28.89
CA ASP A 254 15.37 55.45 -27.98
C ASP A 254 15.69 53.95 -27.93
N MET A 255 15.01 53.23 -27.03
CA MET A 255 15.18 51.79 -26.82
C MET A 255 14.78 50.97 -28.04
N ASP A 256 13.78 51.43 -28.79
CA ASP A 256 13.28 50.70 -29.95
C ASP A 256 14.28 50.81 -31.13
N ALA A 257 14.93 51.94 -31.33
CA ALA A 257 16.02 52.11 -32.30
C ALA A 257 17.24 51.25 -31.93
N ALA A 258 17.59 51.19 -30.66
CA ALA A 258 18.67 50.32 -30.17
C ALA A 258 18.35 48.81 -30.40
N CYS A 259 17.11 48.40 -30.14
CA CYS A 259 16.67 47.03 -30.41
C CYS A 259 16.72 46.71 -31.92
N ALA A 260 16.25 47.62 -32.77
CA ALA A 260 16.27 47.44 -34.23
C ALA A 260 17.70 47.29 -34.76
N HIS A 261 18.66 48.08 -34.26
CA HIS A 261 20.06 47.96 -34.63
C HIS A 261 20.66 46.60 -34.25
N ILE A 262 20.40 46.15 -33.01
CA ILE A 262 20.88 44.83 -32.54
C ILE A 262 20.27 43.71 -33.42
N ASP A 263 18.97 43.79 -33.73
CA ASP A 263 18.27 42.83 -34.58
C ASP A 263 18.88 42.73 -35.97
N GLU A 264 19.14 43.90 -36.61
CA GLU A 264 19.81 43.98 -37.90
C GLU A 264 21.20 43.34 -37.86
N ARG A 265 21.98 43.60 -36.83
CA ARG A 265 23.32 43.02 -36.64
C ARG A 265 23.31 41.53 -36.38
N LEU A 266 22.26 40.99 -35.77
CA LEU A 266 22.07 39.56 -35.52
C LEU A 266 21.50 38.81 -36.75
N THR A 267 20.88 39.50 -37.71
CA THR A 267 20.25 38.91 -38.88
C THR A 267 21.14 37.91 -39.66
N PRO A 268 22.44 38.15 -39.92
CA PRO A 268 23.31 37.19 -40.60
C PRO A 268 23.47 35.86 -39.85
N TYR A 269 23.24 35.84 -38.53
CA TYR A 269 23.41 34.69 -37.66
C TYR A 269 22.11 33.92 -37.36
N TYR A 270 20.93 34.43 -37.84
CA TYR A 270 19.63 33.79 -37.60
C TYR A 270 19.57 32.32 -37.98
N PRO A 271 20.18 31.84 -39.05
CA PRO A 271 20.15 30.41 -39.39
C PRO A 271 20.88 29.51 -38.36
N THR A 272 21.70 30.09 -37.47
CA THR A 272 22.44 29.35 -36.46
C THR A 272 21.68 29.23 -35.12
N PHE A 273 20.62 30.01 -34.94
CA PHE A 273 19.83 30.03 -33.75
C PHE A 273 18.74 28.96 -33.77
N ILE A 274 18.33 28.51 -32.57
CA ILE A 274 17.34 27.45 -32.41
C ILE A 274 15.91 27.91 -32.75
N ARG A 275 15.63 29.19 -32.51
CA ARG A 275 14.33 29.86 -32.82
C ARG A 275 14.57 31.29 -33.24
N GLU A 276 13.51 31.94 -33.72
CA GLU A 276 13.51 33.35 -34.04
C GLU A 276 13.87 34.21 -32.80
N VAL A 277 14.64 35.26 -33.07
CA VAL A 277 15.02 36.22 -32.03
C VAL A 277 13.85 37.15 -31.74
N THR A 278 13.49 37.26 -30.47
CA THR A 278 12.39 38.16 -30.05
C THR A 278 12.93 39.46 -29.47
N LYS A 279 12.07 40.49 -29.42
CA LYS A 279 12.41 41.75 -28.74
C LYS A 279 12.82 41.54 -27.29
N GLU A 280 12.20 40.58 -26.61
CA GLU A 280 12.57 40.22 -25.22
C GLU A 280 13.98 39.65 -25.10
N ASP A 281 14.43 38.88 -26.09
CA ASP A 281 15.81 38.36 -26.12
C ASP A 281 16.80 39.50 -26.28
N ILE A 282 16.50 40.43 -27.17
CA ILE A 282 17.35 41.60 -27.39
C ILE A 282 17.41 42.49 -26.13
N LEU A 283 16.28 42.73 -25.46
CA LEU A 283 16.27 43.43 -24.18
C LEU A 283 17.14 42.77 -23.12
N LYS A 284 17.09 41.45 -23.02
CA LYS A 284 17.97 40.68 -22.12
C LYS A 284 19.45 40.83 -22.49
N LEU A 285 19.80 40.94 -23.77
CA LEU A 285 21.19 41.20 -24.19
C LEU A 285 21.66 42.58 -23.73
N MET A 286 20.79 43.59 -23.76
CA MET A 286 21.11 44.95 -23.29
C MET A 286 21.27 45.02 -21.76
N GLU A 287 20.69 44.10 -21.01
CA GLU A 287 20.85 44.00 -19.55
C GLU A 287 22.18 43.34 -19.12
N ILE A 288 22.99 42.86 -20.06
CA ILE A 288 24.27 42.23 -19.77
C ILE A 288 25.24 43.24 -19.11
N LYS A 289 25.66 42.94 -17.91
CA LYS A 289 26.57 43.81 -17.17
C LYS A 289 27.97 43.88 -17.83
N MET A 290 28.54 45.07 -17.93
CA MET A 290 29.89 45.27 -18.47
C MET A 290 30.96 44.35 -17.83
N GLY A 291 30.83 44.04 -16.54
CA GLY A 291 31.74 43.09 -15.86
C GLY A 291 31.63 41.66 -16.40
N ARG A 292 30.50 41.28 -17.00
CA ARG A 292 30.33 39.98 -17.68
C ARG A 292 30.98 40.00 -19.06
N ILE A 293 30.82 41.09 -19.79
CA ILE A 293 31.47 41.29 -21.09
C ILE A 293 33.00 41.25 -20.95
N LEU A 294 33.54 41.94 -19.95
CA LEU A 294 35.02 42.00 -19.71
C LEU A 294 35.60 40.64 -19.29
N LYS A 295 34.83 39.78 -18.67
CA LYS A 295 35.19 38.45 -18.27
C LYS A 295 34.82 37.35 -19.27
N PHE A 296 34.26 37.73 -20.41
CA PHE A 296 33.83 36.79 -21.44
C PHE A 296 35.03 36.05 -22.02
N ASN A 297 34.86 34.74 -22.17
CA ASN A 297 35.86 33.88 -22.82
C ASN A 297 35.12 33.01 -23.81
N SER A 298 35.48 33.15 -25.10
CA SER A 298 34.86 32.46 -26.22
C SER A 298 34.95 30.94 -26.08
N ASP A 299 36.12 30.41 -25.73
CA ASP A 299 36.34 28.96 -25.61
C ASP A 299 35.43 28.35 -24.53
N LYS A 300 35.26 29.04 -23.39
CA LYS A 300 34.34 28.60 -22.35
C LYS A 300 32.86 28.70 -22.74
N ALA A 301 32.52 29.68 -23.57
CA ALA A 301 31.16 29.78 -24.11
C ALA A 301 30.88 28.62 -25.08
N ASP A 302 31.86 28.28 -25.92
CA ASP A 302 31.76 27.13 -26.83
C ASP A 302 31.67 25.79 -26.06
N GLU A 303 32.46 25.59 -25.02
CA GLU A 303 32.36 24.43 -24.14
C GLU A 303 30.97 24.32 -23.50
N LEU A 304 30.42 25.44 -23.01
CA LEU A 304 29.08 25.46 -22.40
C LEU A 304 28.00 25.13 -23.45
N ILE A 305 28.07 25.71 -24.63
CA ILE A 305 27.15 25.44 -25.74
C ILE A 305 27.23 23.96 -26.17
N ALA A 306 28.45 23.41 -26.28
CA ALA A 306 28.64 22.00 -26.62
C ALA A 306 28.02 21.08 -25.57
N LYS A 307 28.27 21.35 -24.28
CA LYS A 307 27.67 20.60 -23.18
C LYS A 307 26.16 20.65 -23.17
N MET A 308 25.54 21.81 -23.42
CA MET A 308 24.07 21.91 -23.52
C MET A 308 23.52 21.07 -24.69
N LYS A 309 24.22 21.04 -25.83
CA LYS A 309 23.84 20.20 -26.98
C LYS A 309 23.95 18.69 -26.64
N GLU A 310 24.98 18.29 -25.92
CA GLU A 310 25.13 16.91 -25.46
C GLU A 310 23.99 16.53 -24.49
N GLU A 311 23.65 17.40 -23.52
CA GLU A 311 22.53 17.19 -22.61
C GLU A 311 21.19 17.07 -23.34
N ILE A 312 20.96 17.88 -24.39
CA ILE A 312 19.75 17.77 -25.23
C ILE A 312 19.72 16.44 -25.97
N ALA A 313 20.84 15.99 -26.54
CA ALA A 313 20.94 14.72 -27.24
C ALA A 313 20.69 13.53 -26.29
N GLU A 314 21.17 13.60 -25.04
CA GLU A 314 20.90 12.61 -24.02
C GLU A 314 19.42 12.57 -23.64
N ILE A 315 18.78 13.74 -23.47
CA ILE A 315 17.34 13.82 -23.18
C ILE A 315 16.53 13.27 -24.36
N ASP A 316 16.89 13.56 -25.60
CA ASP A 316 16.22 13.01 -26.79
C ASP A 316 16.33 11.49 -26.86
N ASN A 317 17.50 10.95 -26.53
CA ASN A 317 17.67 9.50 -26.41
C ASN A 317 16.78 8.90 -25.30
N HIS A 318 16.65 9.57 -24.15
CA HIS A 318 15.76 9.12 -23.08
C HIS A 318 14.29 9.20 -23.50
N LEU A 319 13.89 10.24 -24.21
CA LEU A 319 12.52 10.37 -24.74
C LEU A 319 12.20 9.30 -25.80
N ALA A 320 13.17 8.96 -26.66
CA ALA A 320 13.03 7.89 -27.64
C ALA A 320 12.91 6.50 -26.98
N HIS A 321 13.49 6.32 -25.78
CA HIS A 321 13.50 5.08 -25.02
C HIS A 321 12.85 5.27 -23.64
N ILE A 322 11.68 5.94 -23.60
CA ILE A 322 11.05 6.36 -22.35
C ILE A 322 10.68 5.18 -21.43
N VAL A 323 10.34 4.02 -21.99
CA VAL A 323 10.06 2.82 -21.21
C VAL A 323 11.31 2.37 -20.45
N ASP A 324 12.46 2.29 -21.13
CA ASP A 324 13.73 1.90 -20.47
C ASP A 324 14.15 2.93 -19.42
N TYR A 325 13.93 4.21 -19.68
CA TYR A 325 14.17 5.28 -18.72
C TYR A 325 13.29 5.11 -17.46
N THR A 326 12.01 4.78 -17.64
CA THR A 326 11.09 4.52 -16.53
C THR A 326 11.44 3.24 -15.76
N VAL A 327 11.87 2.18 -16.45
CA VAL A 327 12.39 0.96 -15.80
C VAL A 327 13.61 1.29 -14.94
N ASN A 328 14.56 2.07 -15.48
CA ASN A 328 15.75 2.50 -14.74
C ASN A 328 15.39 3.39 -13.53
N TRP A 329 14.34 4.19 -13.63
CA TRP A 329 13.79 4.95 -12.51
C TRP A 329 13.37 4.03 -11.35
N TYR A 330 12.54 3.00 -11.60
CA TYR A 330 12.14 2.04 -10.58
C TYR A 330 13.33 1.26 -10.01
N GLN A 331 14.28 0.91 -10.85
CA GLN A 331 15.51 0.23 -10.42
C GLN A 331 16.36 1.12 -9.50
N MET A 332 16.48 2.39 -9.82
CA MET A 332 17.14 3.40 -8.98
C MET A 332 16.43 3.54 -7.63
N LEU A 333 15.09 3.60 -7.61
CA LEU A 333 14.31 3.67 -6.37
C LEU A 333 14.57 2.43 -5.49
N LYS A 334 14.53 1.24 -6.10
CA LYS A 334 14.80 -0.02 -5.40
C LYS A 334 16.22 -0.06 -4.81
N ASN A 335 17.22 0.33 -5.57
CA ASN A 335 18.63 0.38 -5.11
C ASN A 335 18.83 1.39 -3.98
N LYS A 336 18.19 2.54 -4.06
CA LYS A 336 18.36 3.65 -3.11
C LYS A 336 17.61 3.43 -1.79
N TYR A 337 16.43 2.87 -1.83
CA TYR A 337 15.51 2.78 -0.68
C TYR A 337 15.16 1.35 -0.28
N GLY A 338 15.21 0.39 -1.19
CA GLY A 338 14.68 -0.96 -1.00
C GLY A 338 15.28 -1.76 0.15
N LYS A 339 16.51 -1.49 0.53
CA LYS A 339 17.19 -2.15 1.68
C LYS A 339 16.42 -1.98 3.00
N ASN A 340 15.65 -0.88 3.12
CA ASN A 340 14.91 -0.56 4.33
C ASN A 340 13.51 -1.21 4.36
N PHE A 341 13.12 -1.90 3.30
CA PHE A 341 11.78 -2.47 3.13
C PHE A 341 11.84 -3.96 2.75
N PRO A 342 12.45 -4.82 3.58
CA PRO A 342 12.32 -6.26 3.38
C PRO A 342 10.85 -6.67 3.54
N ARG A 343 10.45 -7.81 2.94
CA ARG A 343 9.12 -8.36 3.19
C ARG A 343 9.04 -8.85 4.64
N HIS A 344 7.99 -8.45 5.34
CA HIS A 344 7.74 -8.81 6.73
C HIS A 344 6.74 -9.96 6.88
N THR A 345 5.69 -9.99 6.05
CA THR A 345 4.61 -10.97 6.16
C THR A 345 4.92 -12.23 5.37
N GLU A 346 4.87 -13.38 6.02
CA GLU A 346 5.14 -14.67 5.40
C GLU A 346 3.90 -15.20 4.65
N LEU A 347 4.06 -15.54 3.35
CA LEU A 347 3.00 -16.16 2.56
C LEU A 347 2.89 -17.65 2.94
N ARG A 348 1.72 -18.07 3.41
CA ARG A 348 1.43 -19.47 3.77
C ARG A 348 0.00 -19.84 3.41
N ASN A 349 -0.23 -21.09 3.07
CA ASN A 349 -1.57 -21.66 3.05
C ASN A 349 -1.91 -22.14 4.46
N PHE A 350 -3.09 -21.76 4.96
CA PHE A 350 -3.51 -22.16 6.29
C PHE A 350 -4.37 -23.41 6.24
N ASP A 351 -4.00 -24.41 7.03
CA ASP A 351 -4.86 -25.54 7.29
C ASP A 351 -6.15 -25.09 7.97
N THR A 352 -7.27 -25.68 7.56
CA THR A 352 -8.55 -25.39 8.18
C THR A 352 -8.57 -25.95 9.59
N ILE A 353 -8.59 -25.07 10.59
CA ILE A 353 -8.75 -25.45 11.99
C ILE A 353 -10.24 -25.72 12.22
N GLU A 354 -10.60 -27.00 12.47
CA GLU A 354 -11.95 -27.35 12.86
C GLU A 354 -12.13 -26.97 14.34
N ALA A 355 -12.82 -25.86 14.61
CA ALA A 355 -13.07 -25.36 15.96
C ALA A 355 -13.64 -26.45 16.89
N ALA A 356 -14.49 -27.33 16.38
CA ALA A 356 -15.06 -28.44 17.12
C ALA A 356 -14.03 -29.47 17.61
N LYS A 357 -12.85 -29.57 16.97
CA LYS A 357 -11.78 -30.51 17.41
C LYS A 357 -10.84 -29.89 18.45
N VAL A 358 -10.83 -28.56 18.52
CA VAL A 358 -9.91 -27.81 19.38
C VAL A 358 -10.56 -27.40 20.70
N VAL A 359 -11.89 -27.26 20.69
CA VAL A 359 -12.66 -26.90 21.91
C VAL A 359 -12.67 -28.05 22.89
N GLU A 360 -12.37 -27.75 24.14
CA GLU A 360 -12.58 -28.66 25.24
C GLU A 360 -14.06 -28.66 25.67
N ALA A 361 -14.58 -29.85 26.00
CA ALA A 361 -15.95 -30.01 26.54
C ALA A 361 -16.02 -29.47 27.97
N ASN A 362 -16.30 -28.17 28.11
CA ASN A 362 -16.32 -27.46 29.40
C ASN A 362 -17.69 -27.39 30.04
N GLU A 363 -18.73 -27.58 29.24
CA GLU A 363 -20.11 -27.46 29.65
C GLU A 363 -20.68 -28.85 29.91
N LYS A 364 -21.65 -28.91 30.83
CA LYS A 364 -22.43 -30.12 31.11
C LYS A 364 -23.83 -29.94 30.59
N LEU A 365 -24.22 -30.82 29.70
CA LEU A 365 -25.55 -30.86 29.16
C LEU A 365 -26.49 -31.66 30.07
N TYR A 366 -27.66 -31.10 30.30
CA TYR A 366 -28.73 -31.72 31.13
C TYR A 366 -30.05 -31.72 30.35
N ILE A 367 -30.94 -32.65 30.72
CA ILE A 367 -32.27 -32.74 30.15
C ILE A 367 -33.33 -32.89 31.24
N ASN A 368 -34.42 -32.16 31.12
CA ASN A 368 -35.66 -32.36 31.82
C ASN A 368 -36.67 -33.04 30.89
N ARG A 369 -36.84 -34.36 31.02
CA ARG A 369 -37.71 -35.14 30.12
C ARG A 369 -39.19 -34.86 30.33
N GLU A 370 -39.61 -34.50 31.56
CA GLU A 370 -40.99 -34.24 31.91
C GLU A 370 -41.46 -32.93 31.34
N GLU A 371 -40.65 -31.90 31.47
CA GLU A 371 -40.97 -30.57 30.94
C GLU A 371 -40.54 -30.38 29.47
N GLY A 372 -39.63 -31.22 28.97
CA GLY A 372 -39.13 -31.16 27.57
C GLY A 372 -38.09 -30.09 27.34
N PHE A 373 -37.25 -29.76 28.32
CA PHE A 373 -36.16 -28.81 28.20
C PHE A 373 -34.80 -29.49 28.20
N ILE A 374 -33.88 -28.92 27.44
CA ILE A 374 -32.48 -29.28 27.39
C ILE A 374 -31.63 -28.03 27.60
N GLY A 375 -30.47 -28.15 28.25
CA GLY A 375 -29.55 -27.02 28.42
C GLY A 375 -28.47 -27.21 29.42
N THR A 376 -27.55 -26.25 29.48
CA THR A 376 -26.37 -26.27 30.37
C THR A 376 -26.69 -25.77 31.79
N THR A 377 -27.74 -24.97 31.94
CA THR A 377 -28.15 -24.38 33.21
C THR A 377 -29.05 -25.30 34.06
N LEU A 378 -29.50 -26.41 33.50
CA LEU A 378 -30.45 -27.34 34.14
C LEU A 378 -29.74 -28.31 35.12
N LYS A 379 -28.91 -27.81 36.03
CA LYS A 379 -28.02 -28.58 36.90
C LYS A 379 -28.71 -29.53 37.89
N LYS A 380 -30.03 -29.41 38.05
CA LYS A 380 -30.84 -30.27 38.93
C LYS A 380 -31.48 -31.45 38.21
N ASP A 381 -31.42 -31.44 36.86
CA ASP A 381 -32.05 -32.42 35.96
C ASP A 381 -31.04 -33.52 35.58
N GLU A 382 -31.48 -34.44 34.70
CA GLU A 382 -30.67 -35.60 34.26
C GLU A 382 -29.44 -35.13 33.47
N PHE A 383 -28.24 -35.53 33.91
CA PHE A 383 -27.00 -35.29 33.19
C PHE A 383 -26.92 -36.14 31.92
N VAL A 384 -26.58 -35.53 30.79
CA VAL A 384 -26.51 -36.21 29.49
C VAL A 384 -25.05 -36.47 29.11
N ALA A 385 -24.26 -35.42 28.95
CA ALA A 385 -22.87 -35.49 28.49
C ALA A 385 -22.11 -34.20 28.78
N CYS A 386 -20.77 -34.25 28.71
CA CYS A 386 -19.97 -33.04 28.58
C CYS A 386 -19.99 -32.56 27.12
N CYS A 387 -20.16 -31.28 26.94
CA CYS A 387 -20.23 -30.63 25.62
C CYS A 387 -19.50 -29.27 25.61
N SER A 388 -19.41 -28.65 24.49
CA SER A 388 -19.02 -27.27 24.35
C SER A 388 -20.21 -26.40 23.89
N ASP A 389 -20.07 -25.10 24.00
CA ASP A 389 -21.07 -24.14 23.55
C ASP A 389 -21.28 -24.11 22.00
N ILE A 390 -20.36 -24.72 21.25
CA ILE A 390 -20.43 -24.83 19.77
C ILE A 390 -20.87 -26.21 19.29
N ASP A 391 -21.10 -27.17 20.21
CA ASP A 391 -21.59 -28.48 19.83
C ASP A 391 -23.07 -28.45 19.46
N ASP A 392 -23.47 -29.36 18.60
CA ASP A 392 -24.86 -29.67 18.35
C ASP A 392 -25.29 -30.85 19.22
N VAL A 393 -26.57 -30.88 19.54
CA VAL A 393 -27.22 -31.98 20.30
C VAL A 393 -28.24 -32.65 19.40
N ILE A 394 -28.19 -33.97 19.33
CA ILE A 394 -29.21 -34.77 18.66
C ILE A 394 -30.19 -35.34 19.68
N ILE A 395 -31.47 -35.24 19.37
CA ILE A 395 -32.57 -35.65 20.22
C ILE A 395 -33.51 -36.54 19.39
N PHE A 396 -33.77 -37.74 19.85
CA PHE A 396 -34.77 -38.67 19.29
C PHE A 396 -35.99 -38.73 20.16
N PHE A 397 -37.18 -38.71 19.55
CA PHE A 397 -38.45 -38.81 20.21
C PHE A 397 -39.08 -40.20 20.02
N ARG A 398 -40.00 -40.58 20.91
CA ARG A 398 -40.71 -41.86 20.85
C ARG A 398 -41.63 -42.01 19.63
N ASP A 399 -41.98 -40.92 18.97
CA ASP A 399 -42.77 -40.89 17.73
C ASP A 399 -41.93 -41.09 16.46
N GLY A 400 -40.62 -41.38 16.61
CA GLY A 400 -39.69 -41.60 15.51
C GLY A 400 -39.10 -40.35 14.86
N LYS A 401 -39.46 -39.16 15.37
CA LYS A 401 -38.83 -37.90 14.91
C LYS A 401 -37.48 -37.68 15.62
N TYR A 402 -36.67 -36.84 14.98
CA TYR A 402 -35.44 -36.35 15.62
C TYR A 402 -35.23 -34.85 15.32
N ILE A 403 -34.44 -34.22 16.19
CA ILE A 403 -34.02 -32.83 16.06
C ILE A 403 -32.54 -32.75 16.32
N VAL A 404 -31.81 -31.96 15.48
CA VAL A 404 -30.43 -31.54 15.77
C VAL A 404 -30.48 -30.04 16.05
N THR A 405 -29.88 -29.61 17.16
CA THR A 405 -29.94 -28.24 17.65
C THR A 405 -28.63 -27.85 18.33
N PRO A 406 -28.15 -26.60 18.19
CA PRO A 406 -27.02 -26.13 18.96
C PRO A 406 -27.26 -26.23 20.49
N VAL A 407 -26.19 -26.43 21.22
CA VAL A 407 -26.19 -26.33 22.71
C VAL A 407 -26.65 -24.92 23.09
N ALA A 408 -27.49 -24.84 24.11
CA ALA A 408 -28.02 -23.58 24.64
C ALA A 408 -28.15 -23.67 26.18
N ASP A 409 -28.27 -22.52 26.84
CA ASP A 409 -28.44 -22.45 28.30
C ASP A 409 -29.71 -23.17 28.73
N LYS A 410 -30.83 -22.93 28.05
CA LYS A 410 -32.09 -23.63 28.25
C LYS A 410 -32.93 -23.54 26.98
N LYS A 411 -33.34 -24.68 26.41
CA LYS A 411 -34.14 -24.75 25.19
C LYS A 411 -35.24 -25.76 25.31
N PHE A 412 -36.44 -25.37 24.95
CA PHE A 412 -37.56 -26.29 24.82
C PHE A 412 -37.43 -27.12 23.54
N VAL A 413 -37.44 -28.43 23.66
CA VAL A 413 -37.27 -29.35 22.55
C VAL A 413 -38.51 -30.26 22.35
N GLY A 414 -39.39 -30.33 23.32
CA GLY A 414 -40.59 -31.15 23.30
C GLY A 414 -40.54 -32.29 24.31
N LYS A 415 -41.72 -32.85 24.61
CA LYS A 415 -41.86 -33.99 25.50
C LYS A 415 -41.64 -35.31 24.77
N ASN A 416 -41.64 -36.42 25.51
CA ASN A 416 -41.47 -37.78 24.97
C ASN A 416 -40.08 -38.04 24.32
N VAL A 417 -39.04 -37.43 24.87
CA VAL A 417 -37.68 -37.67 24.42
C VAL A 417 -37.27 -39.11 24.76
N LEU A 418 -36.83 -39.85 23.73
CA LEU A 418 -36.30 -41.19 23.84
C LEU A 418 -34.83 -41.19 24.15
N TYR A 419 -34.05 -40.48 23.35
CA TYR A 419 -32.59 -40.43 23.47
C TYR A 419 -32.07 -39.01 23.18
N VAL A 420 -31.02 -38.62 23.85
CA VAL A 420 -30.32 -37.35 23.64
C VAL A 420 -28.83 -37.53 23.87
N ASN A 421 -28.02 -36.93 23.00
CA ASN A 421 -26.57 -36.88 23.20
C ASN A 421 -25.97 -35.74 22.32
N VAL A 422 -24.69 -35.45 22.58
CA VAL A 422 -23.92 -34.55 21.72
C VAL A 422 -23.79 -35.15 20.32
N PHE A 423 -24.17 -34.38 19.28
CA PHE A 423 -24.11 -34.81 17.88
C PHE A 423 -22.71 -34.55 17.32
N LYS A 424 -22.03 -35.61 16.91
CA LYS A 424 -20.73 -35.53 16.25
C LYS A 424 -20.89 -35.82 14.76
N LYS A 425 -20.86 -34.82 13.93
CA LYS A 425 -20.92 -34.96 12.48
C LYS A 425 -19.74 -35.85 12.01
N ASN A 426 -20.04 -36.86 11.22
CA ASN A 426 -19.06 -37.82 10.70
C ASN A 426 -18.46 -38.81 11.74
N ASP A 427 -19.01 -38.97 12.92
CA ASP A 427 -18.61 -40.05 13.86
C ASP A 427 -19.14 -41.40 13.34
N LYS A 428 -18.22 -42.23 12.83
CA LYS A 428 -18.53 -43.56 12.26
C LYS A 428 -18.81 -44.62 13.33
N ARG A 429 -18.61 -44.31 14.61
CA ARG A 429 -18.80 -45.23 15.74
C ARG A 429 -20.25 -45.25 16.21
N THR A 430 -21.04 -44.25 15.88
CA THR A 430 -22.41 -44.12 16.33
C THR A 430 -23.35 -44.28 15.12
N ILE A 431 -24.20 -45.32 15.20
CA ILE A 431 -25.28 -45.58 14.23
C ILE A 431 -26.59 -45.32 14.98
N TYR A 432 -27.43 -44.45 14.40
CA TYR A 432 -28.75 -44.11 14.97
C TYR A 432 -29.87 -44.81 14.23
#